data_9b0e8b6167f05c7248406085136c34c0
#
_entry.id   9b0e8b6167f05c7248406085136c34c0
#
_cell.length_a   1.000
_cell.length_b   1.000
_cell.length_c   1.000
_cell.angle_alpha   90.00
_cell.angle_beta   90.00
_cell.angle_gamma   90.00
#
_symmetry.space_group_name_H-M   'P 1'
#
loop_
_entity.id
_entity.type
_entity.pdbx_description
1 polymer ?
#
loop_
_entity_poly.entity_id
_entity_poly.type
_entity_poly.pdbx_seq_one_letter_code
_entity_poly.pdbx_strand_id
1 'polypeptide(L)'
;IGISIAVHLLNLLCIPAIVLVIYFKRAKNANAKGAILALLISFAIVAFTLYGLVPGLISVAQDFELFCVNTLHMPFNTGVIIYGALTTVCFIWTIYNLYNSSRVNPTIIKISFALSVLLSGILFIGASGIIGVLLFIGLCIYLFTAKGKFKLSVRMLSLITLSIMVMFVGYSSYALLLVRSSAHTPMNQNAPDNVFTLASYLNREQYGDRPLIYGPTIGIEQGYDEKGNAYITGVDSRMWMQQGNSFVMKTQKGADQYAREVKETPGAPDRYHNMGPKETPVTVPGLNMLFPRMYEAAKASDYNNWVGASADKPMNTNEVEVIIAEDEFGDPMEDYSRYVNKATFGENLKYLLNYQLNHMYWRYFLWNFAGRQNDIQGNGEPTHGNWISGIPALDNARLGDQSLLPDELGKDNPGHNVFFMIPLMMGLFGLFWQAAAGKRGIEQFWVVFFLFFMTGIAIVLYLNQTP
;
A
#
# COMPACT_ATOMS: atom_id res chain seq x y z
N ILE A 1 3.59 -17.36 4.05
CA ILE A 1 3.54 -15.89 3.90
C ILE A 1 4.58 -15.45 2.89
N GLY A 2 5.90 -15.73 3.07
CA GLY A 2 6.95 -15.30 2.15
C GLY A 2 6.63 -15.59 0.68
N ILE A 3 6.31 -16.83 0.34
CA ILE A 3 5.93 -17.23 -1.02
C ILE A 3 4.60 -16.61 -1.46
N SER A 4 3.63 -16.46 -0.57
CA SER A 4 2.34 -15.86 -0.92
C SER A 4 2.43 -14.36 -1.22
N ILE A 5 3.39 -13.66 -0.62
CA ILE A 5 3.71 -12.26 -0.93
C ILE A 5 4.20 -12.11 -2.38
N ALA A 6 4.94 -13.09 -2.88
CA ALA A 6 5.38 -13.14 -4.27
C ALA A 6 4.20 -13.12 -5.26
N VAL A 7 3.07 -13.72 -4.89
CA VAL A 7 1.84 -13.69 -5.70
C VAL A 7 1.09 -12.38 -5.50
N HIS A 8 0.94 -11.93 -4.26
CA HIS A 8 0.22 -10.69 -3.97
C HIS A 8 0.64 -10.10 -2.60
N LEU A 9 1.08 -8.84 -2.60
CA LEU A 9 1.55 -8.14 -1.40
C LEU A 9 0.48 -8.05 -0.30
N LEU A 10 -0.81 -8.00 -0.66
CA LEU A 10 -1.93 -7.96 0.29
C LEU A 10 -2.02 -9.20 1.19
N ASN A 11 -1.33 -10.29 0.88
CA ASN A 11 -1.23 -11.46 1.77
C ASN A 11 -0.54 -11.14 3.11
N LEU A 12 0.19 -10.03 3.21
CA LEU A 12 0.68 -9.52 4.49
C LEU A 12 -0.44 -9.18 5.48
N LEU A 13 -1.62 -8.85 5.00
CA LEU A 13 -2.78 -8.54 5.83
C LEU A 13 -3.32 -9.75 6.62
N CYS A 14 -2.88 -10.97 6.29
CA CYS A 14 -3.17 -12.16 7.10
C CYS A 14 -2.32 -12.24 8.39
N ILE A 15 -1.24 -11.47 8.51
CA ILE A 15 -0.32 -11.51 9.67
C ILE A 15 -1.05 -11.27 11.00
N PRO A 16 -1.96 -10.30 11.16
CA PRO A 16 -2.69 -10.10 12.40
C PRO A 16 -3.46 -11.34 12.87
N ALA A 17 -4.17 -12.00 11.96
CA ALA A 17 -4.90 -13.23 12.28
C ALA A 17 -3.94 -14.36 12.70
N ILE A 18 -2.81 -14.52 11.99
CA ILE A 18 -1.80 -15.55 12.31
C ILE A 18 -1.15 -15.28 13.67
N VAL A 19 -0.84 -14.03 13.98
CA VAL A 19 -0.26 -13.67 15.29
C VAL A 19 -1.24 -13.95 16.41
N LEU A 20 -2.53 -13.70 16.23
CA LEU A 20 -3.57 -14.07 17.20
C LEU A 20 -3.64 -15.59 17.39
N VAL A 21 -3.60 -16.39 16.32
CA VAL A 21 -3.53 -17.86 16.43
C VAL A 21 -2.33 -18.30 17.27
N ILE A 22 -1.16 -17.71 17.01
CA ILE A 22 0.06 -18.01 17.76
C ILE A 22 -0.10 -17.63 19.23
N TYR A 23 -0.64 -16.45 19.50
CA TYR A 23 -0.88 -15.96 20.85
C TYR A 23 -1.83 -16.89 21.61
N PHE A 24 -3.03 -17.18 21.07
CA PHE A 24 -4.00 -18.04 21.73
C PHE A 24 -3.50 -19.48 21.94
N LYS A 25 -2.66 -19.98 21.02
CA LYS A 25 -2.04 -21.30 21.14
C LYS A 25 -0.92 -21.36 22.20
N ARG A 26 -0.19 -20.25 22.40
CA ARG A 26 1.02 -20.24 23.25
C ARG A 26 0.79 -19.67 24.65
N ALA A 27 -0.16 -18.77 24.81
CA ALA A 27 -0.45 -18.15 26.09
C ALA A 27 -1.16 -19.13 27.01
N LYS A 28 -0.57 -19.38 28.19
CA LYS A 28 -1.20 -20.23 29.22
C LYS A 28 -2.53 -19.66 29.71
N ASN A 29 -2.58 -18.33 29.86
CA ASN A 29 -3.77 -17.56 30.28
C ASN A 29 -4.03 -16.44 29.27
N ALA A 30 -4.61 -16.79 28.12
CA ALA A 30 -4.99 -15.82 27.12
C ALA A 30 -6.06 -14.86 27.68
N ASN A 31 -5.85 -13.56 27.46
CA ASN A 31 -6.74 -12.49 27.88
C ASN A 31 -6.78 -11.35 26.84
N ALA A 32 -7.74 -10.45 26.97
CA ALA A 32 -7.95 -9.35 26.03
C ALA A 32 -6.73 -8.42 25.91
N LYS A 33 -6.06 -8.09 27.02
CA LYS A 33 -4.87 -7.20 27.02
C LYS A 33 -3.73 -7.82 26.21
N GLY A 34 -3.47 -9.12 26.39
CA GLY A 34 -2.46 -9.82 25.61
C GLY A 34 -2.82 -9.97 24.14
N ALA A 35 -4.11 -10.15 23.81
CA ALA A 35 -4.58 -10.18 22.41
C ALA A 35 -4.40 -8.81 21.72
N ILE A 36 -4.72 -7.71 22.41
CA ILE A 36 -4.49 -6.35 21.90
C ILE A 36 -2.99 -6.11 21.67
N LEU A 37 -2.14 -6.49 22.64
CA LEU A 37 -0.69 -6.37 22.47
C LEU A 37 -0.18 -7.22 21.29
N ALA A 38 -0.70 -8.43 21.11
CA ALA A 38 -0.36 -9.28 19.97
C ALA A 38 -0.77 -8.64 18.64
N LEU A 39 -1.93 -7.98 18.58
CA LEU A 39 -2.37 -7.22 17.41
C LEU A 39 -1.47 -6.01 17.14
N LEU A 40 -1.14 -5.21 18.15
CA LEU A 40 -0.22 -4.08 17.99
C LEU A 40 1.15 -4.54 17.46
N ILE A 41 1.69 -5.64 17.99
CA ILE A 41 2.92 -6.25 17.48
C ILE A 41 2.75 -6.69 16.03
N SER A 42 1.61 -7.27 15.67
CA SER A 42 1.35 -7.72 14.29
C SER A 42 1.30 -6.55 13.30
N PHE A 43 0.67 -5.44 13.67
CA PHE A 43 0.66 -4.23 12.85
C PHE A 43 2.06 -3.62 12.71
N ALA A 44 2.85 -3.64 13.79
CA ALA A 44 4.25 -3.22 13.73
C ALA A 44 5.06 -4.12 12.76
N ILE A 45 4.84 -5.44 12.77
CA ILE A 45 5.50 -6.38 11.84
C ILE A 45 5.08 -6.07 10.40
N VAL A 46 3.79 -5.82 10.12
CA VAL A 46 3.30 -5.48 8.79
C VAL A 46 3.94 -4.17 8.31
N ALA A 47 3.88 -3.11 9.13
CA ALA A 47 4.47 -1.81 8.80
C ALA A 47 6.00 -1.93 8.56
N PHE A 48 6.70 -2.66 9.42
CA PHE A 48 8.13 -2.89 9.30
C PHE A 48 8.49 -3.67 8.01
N THR A 49 7.66 -4.61 7.61
CA THR A 49 7.86 -5.36 6.36
C THR A 49 7.64 -4.45 5.15
N LEU A 50 6.57 -3.66 5.15
CA LEU A 50 6.19 -2.80 4.01
C LEU A 50 7.12 -1.59 3.85
N TYR A 51 7.49 -0.94 4.94
CA TYR A 51 8.24 0.32 4.90
C TYR A 51 9.73 0.17 5.23
N GLY A 52 10.13 -0.97 5.81
CA GLY A 52 11.52 -1.23 6.17
C GLY A 52 12.18 -2.27 5.29
N LEU A 53 11.69 -3.50 5.31
CA LEU A 53 12.38 -4.64 4.67
C LEU A 53 12.48 -4.48 3.15
N VAL A 54 11.36 -4.17 2.49
CA VAL A 54 11.29 -4.12 1.02
C VAL A 54 12.00 -2.90 0.47
N PRO A 55 11.65 -1.66 0.89
CA PRO A 55 12.34 -0.47 0.40
C PRO A 55 13.81 -0.47 0.78
N GLY A 56 14.17 -0.94 1.98
CA GLY A 56 15.55 -0.98 2.45
C GLY A 56 16.43 -1.93 1.64
N LEU A 57 15.94 -3.11 1.30
CA LEU A 57 16.66 -4.05 0.43
C LEU A 57 16.98 -3.42 -0.92
N ILE A 58 16.01 -2.74 -1.52
CA ILE A 58 16.15 -2.11 -2.84
C ILE A 58 17.07 -0.90 -2.75
N SER A 59 16.97 -0.07 -1.71
CA SER A 59 17.83 1.08 -1.52
C SER A 59 19.31 0.68 -1.43
N VAL A 60 19.63 -0.34 -0.64
CA VAL A 60 21.01 -0.86 -0.56
C VAL A 60 21.46 -1.45 -1.89
N ALA A 61 20.58 -2.13 -2.63
CA ALA A 61 20.88 -2.65 -3.96
C ALA A 61 21.19 -1.51 -4.95
N GLN A 62 20.47 -0.39 -4.88
CA GLN A 62 20.73 0.82 -5.67
C GLN A 62 22.10 1.42 -5.36
N ASP A 63 22.46 1.53 -4.08
CA ASP A 63 23.77 2.04 -3.67
C ASP A 63 24.91 1.15 -4.17
N PHE A 64 24.75 -0.18 -4.10
CA PHE A 64 25.72 -1.13 -4.66
C PHE A 64 25.84 -1.01 -6.18
N GLU A 65 24.71 -0.86 -6.86
CA GLU A 65 24.68 -0.68 -8.32
C GLU A 65 25.43 0.58 -8.73
N LEU A 66 25.15 1.70 -8.06
CA LEU A 66 25.87 2.95 -8.31
C LEU A 66 27.37 2.85 -8.08
N PHE A 67 27.75 2.25 -6.96
CA PHE A 67 29.16 2.07 -6.65
C PHE A 67 29.85 1.21 -7.72
N CYS A 68 29.24 0.10 -8.14
CA CYS A 68 29.81 -0.79 -9.14
C CYS A 68 29.87 -0.13 -10.53
N VAL A 69 28.80 0.52 -10.97
CA VAL A 69 28.72 1.09 -12.32
C VAL A 69 29.44 2.44 -12.40
N ASN A 70 29.15 3.35 -11.49
CA ASN A 70 29.67 4.73 -11.57
C ASN A 70 31.11 4.87 -11.06
N THR A 71 31.55 4.04 -10.10
CA THR A 71 32.88 4.14 -9.50
C THR A 71 33.84 3.09 -10.05
N LEU A 72 33.36 1.85 -10.20
CA LEU A 72 34.21 0.74 -10.70
C LEU A 72 34.09 0.52 -12.19
N HIS A 73 33.23 1.27 -12.89
CA HIS A 73 32.98 1.19 -14.33
C HIS A 73 32.57 -0.22 -14.81
N MET A 74 31.82 -0.92 -13.98
CA MET A 74 31.28 -2.24 -14.32
C MET A 74 30.01 -2.10 -15.18
N PRO A 75 29.62 -3.12 -15.93
CA PRO A 75 28.36 -3.14 -16.68
C PRO A 75 27.14 -2.96 -15.79
N PHE A 76 26.05 -2.45 -16.36
CA PHE A 76 24.76 -2.32 -15.67
C PHE A 76 24.29 -3.63 -15.05
N ASN A 77 23.59 -3.54 -13.90
CA ASN A 77 23.07 -4.63 -13.08
C ASN A 77 24.15 -5.49 -12.38
N THR A 78 25.45 -5.20 -12.53
CA THR A 78 26.51 -5.96 -11.85
C THR A 78 26.47 -5.77 -10.34
N GLY A 79 26.23 -4.54 -9.87
CA GLY A 79 26.15 -4.25 -8.44
C GLY A 79 24.98 -4.97 -7.77
N VAL A 80 23.82 -5.04 -8.42
CA VAL A 80 22.66 -5.78 -7.92
C VAL A 80 22.95 -7.27 -7.80
N ILE A 81 23.63 -7.86 -8.79
CA ILE A 81 24.01 -9.27 -8.78
C ILE A 81 25.01 -9.55 -7.64
N ILE A 82 26.04 -8.73 -7.50
CA ILE A 82 27.05 -8.86 -6.42
C ILE A 82 26.37 -8.74 -5.05
N TYR A 83 25.53 -7.74 -4.87
CA TYR A 83 24.78 -7.54 -3.61
C TYR A 83 23.88 -8.72 -3.29
N GLY A 84 23.13 -9.23 -4.27
CA GLY A 84 22.26 -10.40 -4.09
C GLY A 84 23.05 -11.66 -3.70
N ALA A 85 24.19 -11.91 -4.36
CA ALA A 85 25.07 -13.01 -4.03
C ALA A 85 25.66 -12.87 -2.61
N LEU A 86 26.19 -11.70 -2.28
CA LEU A 86 26.77 -11.40 -0.96
C LEU A 86 25.75 -11.57 0.16
N THR A 87 24.54 -11.03 -0.03
CA THR A 87 23.43 -11.16 0.94
C THR A 87 23.06 -12.63 1.13
N THR A 88 22.89 -13.39 0.05
CA THR A 88 22.57 -14.82 0.10
C THR A 88 23.63 -15.63 0.87
N VAL A 89 24.91 -15.44 0.52
CA VAL A 89 26.02 -16.11 1.20
C VAL A 89 26.07 -15.76 2.70
N CYS A 90 25.85 -14.48 3.03
CA CYS A 90 25.85 -14.02 4.42
C CYS A 90 24.72 -14.67 5.22
N PHE A 91 23.50 -14.77 4.66
CA PHE A 91 22.38 -15.45 5.33
C PHE A 91 22.64 -16.96 5.51
N ILE A 92 23.18 -17.64 4.48
CA ILE A 92 23.56 -19.05 4.59
C ILE A 92 24.60 -19.25 5.70
N TRP A 93 25.64 -18.41 5.73
CA TRP A 93 26.67 -18.44 6.76
C TRP A 93 26.09 -18.21 8.17
N THR A 94 25.18 -17.26 8.32
CA THR A 94 24.51 -16.97 9.60
C THR A 94 23.66 -18.16 10.07
N ILE A 95 22.88 -18.77 9.16
CA ILE A 95 22.06 -19.94 9.48
C ILE A 95 22.95 -21.12 9.88
N TYR A 96 24.04 -21.35 9.16
CA TYR A 96 25.01 -22.38 9.53
C TYR A 96 25.59 -22.18 10.95
N ASN A 97 26.00 -20.93 11.27
CA ASN A 97 26.53 -20.60 12.59
C ASN A 97 25.47 -20.75 13.70
N LEU A 98 24.23 -20.36 13.43
CA LEU A 98 23.12 -20.50 14.39
C LEU A 98 22.74 -21.97 14.62
N TYR A 99 22.76 -22.79 13.57
CA TYR A 99 22.50 -24.24 13.67
C TYR A 99 23.60 -24.95 14.47
N ASN A 100 24.85 -24.57 14.25
CA ASN A 100 25.99 -25.12 14.95
C ASN A 100 26.42 -24.32 16.20
N SER A 101 25.48 -23.61 16.83
CA SER A 101 25.77 -22.65 17.91
C SER A 101 26.46 -23.25 19.15
N SER A 102 26.40 -24.56 19.34
CA SER A 102 27.16 -25.27 20.37
C SER A 102 28.66 -25.43 20.08
N ARG A 103 29.05 -25.29 18.79
CA ARG A 103 30.43 -25.47 18.32
C ARG A 103 31.09 -24.19 17.86
N VAL A 104 30.28 -23.17 17.53
CA VAL A 104 30.74 -21.89 16.98
C VAL A 104 30.89 -20.87 18.08
N ASN A 105 31.93 -20.04 17.97
CA ASN A 105 32.16 -18.95 18.93
C ASN A 105 30.94 -17.98 18.93
N PRO A 106 30.37 -17.63 20.09
CA PRO A 106 29.25 -16.70 20.19
C PRO A 106 29.49 -15.34 19.51
N THR A 107 30.74 -14.90 19.45
CA THR A 107 31.11 -13.66 18.75
C THR A 107 30.87 -13.77 17.24
N ILE A 108 31.23 -14.91 16.63
CA ILE A 108 31.02 -15.14 15.20
C ILE A 108 29.52 -15.17 14.88
N ILE A 109 28.71 -15.77 15.75
CA ILE A 109 27.23 -15.78 15.61
C ILE A 109 26.68 -14.36 15.63
N LYS A 110 27.16 -13.50 16.52
CA LYS A 110 26.73 -12.10 16.61
C LYS A 110 27.16 -11.29 15.39
N ILE A 111 28.38 -11.47 14.92
CA ILE A 111 28.91 -10.79 13.72
C ILE A 111 28.13 -11.22 12.49
N SER A 112 27.97 -12.52 12.25
CA SER A 112 27.23 -13.01 11.09
C SER A 112 25.78 -12.55 11.09
N PHE A 113 25.13 -12.54 12.25
CA PHE A 113 23.77 -12.01 12.42
C PHE A 113 23.70 -10.49 12.11
N ALA A 114 24.63 -9.71 12.69
CA ALA A 114 24.66 -8.27 12.46
C ALA A 114 24.88 -7.94 10.97
N LEU A 115 25.78 -8.67 10.29
CA LEU A 115 26.01 -8.51 8.86
C LEU A 115 24.79 -8.91 8.03
N SER A 116 24.08 -9.98 8.37
CA SER A 116 22.85 -10.35 7.69
C SER A 116 21.76 -9.29 7.85
N VAL A 117 21.62 -8.68 9.03
CA VAL A 117 20.68 -7.59 9.29
C VAL A 117 21.08 -6.34 8.51
N LEU A 118 22.37 -6.00 8.45
CA LEU A 118 22.87 -4.89 7.65
C LEU A 118 22.55 -5.08 6.17
N LEU A 119 22.95 -6.22 5.59
CA LEU A 119 22.74 -6.54 4.18
C LEU A 119 21.27 -6.75 3.83
N SER A 120 20.41 -7.02 4.80
CA SER A 120 18.96 -7.08 4.54
C SER A 120 18.34 -5.71 4.19
N GLY A 121 19.06 -4.62 4.41
CA GLY A 121 18.55 -3.28 4.21
C GLY A 121 17.51 -2.82 5.23
N ILE A 122 17.09 -3.70 6.15
CA ILE A 122 15.96 -3.50 7.07
C ILE A 122 16.16 -2.32 8.05
N LEU A 123 17.39 -1.88 8.24
CA LEU A 123 17.72 -0.74 9.11
C LEU A 123 17.64 0.60 8.36
N PHE A 124 17.61 0.59 7.02
CA PHE A 124 17.57 1.77 6.18
C PHE A 124 16.11 2.19 5.88
N ILE A 125 15.36 2.46 6.94
CA ILE A 125 13.98 2.92 6.87
C ILE A 125 13.95 4.38 6.41
N GLY A 126 13.29 4.64 5.30
CA GLY A 126 13.25 5.97 4.70
C GLY A 126 14.56 6.33 3.96
N ALA A 127 14.58 7.47 3.30
CA ALA A 127 15.70 7.92 2.45
C ALA A 127 16.99 8.32 3.20
N SER A 128 17.06 8.18 4.53
CA SER A 128 18.20 8.61 5.33
C SER A 128 19.16 7.48 5.68
N GLY A 129 20.24 7.35 4.92
CA GLY A 129 21.35 6.43 5.23
C GLY A 129 21.95 6.63 6.64
N ILE A 130 21.93 7.86 7.17
CA ILE A 130 22.45 8.18 8.51
C ILE A 130 21.68 7.44 9.60
N ILE A 131 20.35 7.44 9.53
CA ILE A 131 19.51 6.72 10.50
C ILE A 131 19.80 5.23 10.46
N GLY A 132 19.93 4.64 9.28
CA GLY A 132 20.29 3.23 9.11
C GLY A 132 21.61 2.87 9.76
N VAL A 133 22.63 3.71 9.58
CA VAL A 133 23.95 3.52 10.20
C VAL A 133 23.86 3.62 11.73
N LEU A 134 23.14 4.60 12.27
CA LEU A 134 22.94 4.74 13.72
C LEU A 134 22.20 3.54 14.32
N LEU A 135 21.17 3.03 13.64
CA LEU A 135 20.46 1.83 14.06
C LEU A 135 21.36 0.59 14.02
N PHE A 136 22.23 0.48 13.01
CA PHE A 136 23.22 -0.62 12.95
C PHE A 136 24.22 -0.56 14.08
N ILE A 137 24.77 0.61 14.39
CA ILE A 137 25.68 0.82 15.53
C ILE A 137 24.95 0.45 16.83
N GLY A 138 23.71 0.91 17.02
CA GLY A 138 22.88 0.57 18.18
C GLY A 138 22.65 -0.95 18.30
N LEU A 139 22.35 -1.64 17.17
CA LEU A 139 22.23 -3.10 17.14
C LEU A 139 23.54 -3.78 17.56
N CYS A 140 24.67 -3.33 17.03
CA CYS A 140 25.98 -3.89 17.40
C CYS A 140 26.25 -3.70 18.90
N ILE A 141 26.09 -2.48 19.44
CA ILE A 141 26.24 -2.22 20.86
C ILE A 141 25.34 -3.16 21.67
N TYR A 142 24.06 -3.26 21.30
CA TYR A 142 23.13 -4.15 21.98
C TYR A 142 23.58 -5.62 21.95
N LEU A 143 23.94 -6.15 20.80
CA LEU A 143 24.36 -7.56 20.65
C LEU A 143 25.60 -7.89 21.49
N PHE A 144 26.52 -6.94 21.65
CA PHE A 144 27.77 -7.19 22.39
C PHE A 144 27.72 -6.83 23.88
N THR A 145 26.80 -5.93 24.29
CA THR A 145 26.70 -5.45 25.68
C THR A 145 25.54 -6.05 26.47
N ALA A 146 24.46 -6.50 25.80
CA ALA A 146 23.28 -7.04 26.49
C ALA A 146 23.57 -8.27 27.32
N LYS A 147 23.12 -8.25 28.58
CA LYS A 147 23.33 -9.32 29.59
C LYS A 147 21.99 -9.81 30.19
N GLY A 148 22.01 -11.01 30.75
CA GLY A 148 20.87 -11.55 31.47
C GLY A 148 19.60 -11.69 30.63
N LYS A 149 18.46 -11.21 31.14
CA LYS A 149 17.15 -11.30 30.49
C LYS A 149 17.03 -10.48 29.18
N PHE A 150 17.91 -9.49 28.99
CA PHE A 150 17.92 -8.63 27.80
C PHE A 150 18.74 -9.23 26.64
N LYS A 151 19.49 -10.30 26.86
CA LYS A 151 20.26 -10.97 25.81
C LYS A 151 19.32 -11.77 24.89
N LEU A 152 19.39 -11.55 23.58
CA LEU A 152 18.70 -12.40 22.62
C LEU A 152 19.26 -13.83 22.67
N SER A 153 18.36 -14.78 22.80
CA SER A 153 18.74 -16.20 22.74
C SER A 153 19.07 -16.59 21.29
N VAL A 154 19.91 -17.61 21.12
CA VAL A 154 20.22 -18.18 19.80
C VAL A 154 18.94 -18.57 19.05
N ARG A 155 17.92 -19.05 19.76
CA ARG A 155 16.63 -19.38 19.19
C ARG A 155 15.92 -18.13 18.58
N MET A 156 15.98 -16.98 19.26
CA MET A 156 15.41 -15.73 18.75
C MET A 156 16.18 -15.21 17.53
N LEU A 157 17.53 -15.24 17.58
CA LEU A 157 18.37 -14.88 16.44
C LEU A 157 18.05 -15.76 15.22
N SER A 158 17.92 -17.08 15.43
CA SER A 158 17.55 -18.03 14.39
C SER A 158 16.16 -17.73 13.80
N LEU A 159 15.18 -17.44 14.66
CA LEU A 159 13.82 -17.12 14.22
C LEU A 159 13.81 -15.84 13.35
N ILE A 160 14.51 -14.80 13.78
CA ILE A 160 14.60 -13.53 13.03
C ILE A 160 15.28 -13.77 11.67
N THR A 161 16.45 -14.42 11.67
CA THR A 161 17.21 -14.70 10.44
C THR A 161 16.39 -15.52 9.42
N LEU A 162 15.76 -16.61 9.89
CA LEU A 162 14.94 -17.46 9.04
C LEU A 162 13.69 -16.71 8.51
N SER A 163 13.07 -15.87 9.34
CA SER A 163 11.92 -15.08 8.93
C SER A 163 12.29 -14.12 7.80
N ILE A 164 13.41 -13.39 7.93
CA ILE A 164 13.89 -12.47 6.90
C ILE A 164 14.25 -13.26 5.63
N MET A 165 14.97 -14.37 5.76
CA MET A 165 15.37 -15.19 4.61
C MET A 165 14.15 -15.73 3.85
N VAL A 166 13.15 -16.26 4.53
CA VAL A 166 11.92 -16.77 3.88
C VAL A 166 11.16 -15.63 3.19
N MET A 167 11.18 -14.44 3.76
CA MET A 167 10.64 -13.25 3.08
C MET A 167 11.42 -12.96 1.79
N PHE A 168 12.75 -12.98 1.82
CA PHE A 168 13.58 -12.77 0.63
C PHE A 168 13.37 -13.82 -0.45
N VAL A 169 13.20 -15.09 -0.07
CA VAL A 169 12.82 -16.15 -1.01
C VAL A 169 11.50 -15.82 -1.70
N GLY A 170 10.52 -15.29 -0.99
CA GLY A 170 9.29 -14.80 -1.58
C GLY A 170 9.53 -13.62 -2.54
N TYR A 171 10.29 -12.62 -2.10
CA TYR A 171 10.61 -11.43 -2.90
C TYR A 171 11.53 -11.71 -4.10
N SER A 172 12.29 -12.79 -4.10
CA SER A 172 13.15 -13.16 -5.24
C SER A 172 12.36 -13.35 -6.54
N SER A 173 11.04 -13.57 -6.46
CA SER A 173 10.17 -13.60 -7.64
C SER A 173 10.14 -12.27 -8.40
N TYR A 174 10.36 -11.14 -7.74
CA TYR A 174 10.47 -9.82 -8.41
C TYR A 174 11.73 -9.71 -9.27
N ALA A 175 12.76 -10.52 -9.04
CA ALA A 175 13.90 -10.62 -9.96
C ALA A 175 13.47 -11.14 -11.34
N LEU A 176 12.41 -11.96 -11.40
CA LEU A 176 11.84 -12.40 -12.69
C LEU A 176 11.22 -11.25 -13.48
N LEU A 177 10.64 -10.26 -12.79
CA LEU A 177 10.12 -9.05 -13.47
C LEU A 177 11.26 -8.28 -14.12
N LEU A 178 12.36 -8.10 -13.40
CA LEU A 178 13.54 -7.41 -13.88
C LEU A 178 14.13 -8.13 -15.12
N VAL A 179 14.30 -9.44 -15.05
CA VAL A 179 14.80 -10.27 -16.17
C VAL A 179 13.85 -10.21 -17.37
N ARG A 180 12.54 -10.31 -17.16
CA ARG A 180 11.56 -10.24 -18.26
C ARG A 180 11.45 -8.85 -18.86
N SER A 181 11.51 -7.81 -18.03
CA SER A 181 11.48 -6.43 -18.50
C SER A 181 12.71 -6.11 -19.36
N SER A 182 13.90 -6.58 -18.96
CA SER A 182 15.13 -6.43 -19.75
C SER A 182 15.08 -7.13 -21.11
N ALA A 183 14.17 -8.08 -21.31
CA ALA A 183 13.95 -8.74 -22.60
C ALA A 183 13.05 -7.92 -23.56
N HIS A 184 12.60 -6.72 -23.15
CA HIS A 184 11.78 -5.80 -23.96
C HIS A 184 10.53 -6.46 -24.58
N THR A 185 9.78 -7.20 -23.76
CA THR A 185 8.54 -7.87 -24.20
C THR A 185 7.49 -6.85 -24.67
N PRO A 186 6.60 -7.20 -25.63
CA PRO A 186 5.59 -6.27 -26.16
C PRO A 186 4.69 -5.63 -25.12
N MET A 187 4.39 -6.34 -24.00
CA MET A 187 3.67 -5.82 -22.86
C MET A 187 4.62 -5.69 -21.66
N ASN A 188 5.23 -4.52 -21.54
CA ASN A 188 6.19 -4.21 -20.47
C ASN A 188 5.73 -2.95 -19.71
N GLN A 189 4.69 -3.10 -18.89
CA GLN A 189 4.11 -1.98 -18.13
C GLN A 189 5.12 -1.45 -17.11
N ASN A 190 5.38 -0.13 -17.14
CA ASN A 190 6.34 0.59 -16.29
C ASN A 190 7.80 0.14 -16.43
N ALA A 191 8.09 -0.77 -17.36
CA ALA A 191 9.42 -1.24 -17.74
C ALA A 191 10.43 -1.34 -16.57
N PRO A 192 10.20 -2.22 -15.54
CA PRO A 192 11.09 -2.38 -14.40
C PRO A 192 12.34 -3.18 -14.78
N ASP A 193 13.18 -2.65 -15.68
CA ASP A 193 14.35 -3.32 -16.25
C ASP A 193 15.65 -3.08 -15.49
N ASN A 194 15.63 -2.23 -14.49
CA ASN A 194 16.75 -1.96 -13.58
C ASN A 194 16.27 -1.76 -12.15
N VAL A 195 17.19 -1.70 -11.18
CA VAL A 195 16.85 -1.60 -9.75
C VAL A 195 16.13 -0.30 -9.38
N PHE A 196 16.34 0.79 -10.12
CA PHE A 196 15.70 2.09 -9.85
C PHE A 196 14.24 2.07 -10.30
N THR A 197 13.98 1.54 -11.49
CA THR A 197 12.62 1.39 -12.02
C THR A 197 11.84 0.31 -11.31
N LEU A 198 12.51 -0.74 -10.84
CA LEU A 198 11.91 -1.72 -9.96
C LEU A 198 11.48 -1.08 -8.63
N ALA A 199 12.26 -0.14 -8.08
CA ALA A 199 11.87 0.62 -6.88
C ALA A 199 10.58 1.42 -7.12
N SER A 200 10.52 2.18 -8.20
CA SER A 200 9.33 2.95 -8.60
C SER A 200 8.10 2.05 -8.80
N TYR A 201 8.29 0.91 -9.46
CA TYR A 201 7.24 -0.10 -9.65
C TYR A 201 6.71 -0.66 -8.32
N LEU A 202 7.60 -1.03 -7.39
CA LEU A 202 7.22 -1.58 -6.08
C LEU A 202 6.61 -0.53 -5.15
N ASN A 203 7.07 0.71 -5.22
CA ASN A 203 6.49 1.84 -4.51
C ASN A 203 5.14 2.28 -5.11
N ARG A 204 4.76 1.72 -6.26
CA ARG A 204 3.51 2.02 -6.95
C ARG A 204 3.37 3.50 -7.32
N GLU A 205 4.48 4.17 -7.63
CA GLU A 205 4.52 5.60 -7.95
C GLU A 205 3.61 5.97 -9.13
N GLN A 206 3.38 5.03 -10.06
CA GLN A 206 2.46 5.20 -11.19
C GLN A 206 0.99 5.42 -10.80
N TYR A 207 0.60 5.09 -9.58
CA TYR A 207 -0.79 5.25 -9.11
C TYR A 207 -1.01 6.56 -8.34
N GLY A 208 0.05 7.38 -8.20
CA GLY A 208 0.02 8.61 -7.42
C GLY A 208 -0.10 8.38 -5.91
N ASP A 209 0.01 9.47 -5.17
CA ASP A 209 -0.11 9.45 -3.72
C ASP A 209 -1.59 9.51 -3.31
N ARG A 210 -1.97 8.60 -2.43
CA ARG A 210 -3.31 8.54 -1.84
C ARG A 210 -3.23 8.86 -0.36
N PRO A 211 -3.79 9.99 0.09
CA PRO A 211 -3.73 10.37 1.48
C PRO A 211 -4.58 9.42 2.34
N LEU A 212 -4.01 8.89 3.43
CA LEU A 212 -4.70 7.92 4.29
C LEU A 212 -5.12 8.50 5.63
N ILE A 213 -4.20 9.15 6.35
CA ILE A 213 -4.41 9.64 7.71
C ILE A 213 -4.58 11.14 7.71
N TYR A 214 -3.64 11.87 7.10
CA TYR A 214 -3.65 13.31 6.96
C TYR A 214 -3.11 13.69 5.59
N GLY A 215 -3.73 14.65 4.93
CA GLY A 215 -3.30 15.08 3.61
C GLY A 215 -4.37 15.88 2.87
N PRO A 216 -4.17 16.08 1.56
CA PRO A 216 -5.03 16.92 0.75
C PRO A 216 -6.46 16.39 0.64
N THR A 217 -7.42 17.30 0.68
CA THR A 217 -8.79 17.09 0.24
C THR A 217 -9.10 18.06 -0.89
N ILE A 218 -10.12 17.79 -1.68
CA ILE A 218 -10.46 18.68 -2.79
C ILE A 218 -10.97 20.02 -2.30
N GLY A 219 -10.62 21.09 -3.05
CA GLY A 219 -11.36 22.32 -3.10
C GLY A 219 -12.42 22.26 -4.20
N ILE A 220 -13.52 22.94 -4.04
CA ILE A 220 -14.64 22.92 -4.98
C ILE A 220 -15.04 24.34 -5.33
N GLU A 221 -15.19 24.59 -6.63
CA GLU A 221 -15.74 25.82 -7.19
C GLU A 221 -17.00 25.50 -7.99
N GLN A 222 -17.99 26.36 -7.89
CA GLN A 222 -19.16 26.32 -8.74
C GLN A 222 -18.93 27.25 -9.94
N GLY A 223 -19.01 26.69 -11.13
CA GLY A 223 -18.99 27.44 -12.39
C GLY A 223 -20.33 27.40 -13.08
N TYR A 224 -20.46 28.19 -14.13
CA TYR A 224 -21.63 28.19 -15.02
C TYR A 224 -21.16 28.03 -16.45
N ASP A 225 -21.82 27.16 -17.22
CA ASP A 225 -21.55 27.01 -18.63
C ASP A 225 -22.11 28.20 -19.47
N GLU A 226 -21.83 28.21 -20.76
CA GLU A 226 -22.33 29.26 -21.70
C GLU A 226 -23.87 29.32 -21.77
N LYS A 227 -24.54 28.25 -21.32
CA LYS A 227 -26.02 28.16 -21.28
C LYS A 227 -26.58 28.52 -19.90
N GLY A 228 -25.72 28.90 -18.94
CA GLY A 228 -26.11 29.24 -17.57
C GLY A 228 -26.36 28.05 -16.66
N ASN A 229 -26.01 26.83 -17.06
CA ASN A 229 -26.12 25.66 -16.20
C ASN A 229 -24.94 25.62 -15.20
N ALA A 230 -25.24 25.39 -13.94
CA ALA A 230 -24.20 25.23 -12.89
C ALA A 230 -23.43 23.93 -13.08
N TYR A 231 -22.11 23.98 -12.96
CA TYR A 231 -21.26 22.82 -12.91
C TYR A 231 -20.26 22.97 -11.75
N ILE A 232 -19.71 21.84 -11.31
CA ILE A 232 -18.75 21.78 -10.22
C ILE A 232 -17.38 21.45 -10.78
N THR A 233 -16.40 22.27 -10.41
CA THR A 233 -14.99 22.06 -10.75
C THR A 233 -14.20 21.77 -9.47
N GLY A 234 -13.38 20.73 -9.50
CA GLY A 234 -12.43 20.44 -8.43
C GLY A 234 -11.16 21.27 -8.62
N VAL A 235 -10.68 21.85 -7.55
CA VAL A 235 -9.37 22.51 -7.48
C VAL A 235 -8.37 21.56 -6.87
N ASP A 236 -7.26 21.31 -7.57
CA ASP A 236 -6.18 20.47 -7.02
C ASP A 236 -5.55 21.20 -5.84
N SER A 237 -5.44 20.49 -4.73
CA SER A 237 -4.82 20.96 -3.51
C SER A 237 -3.31 20.71 -3.48
N ARG A 238 -2.75 20.21 -4.57
CA ARG A 238 -1.32 19.90 -4.70
C ARG A 238 -0.64 20.87 -5.63
N MET A 239 0.47 21.42 -5.17
CA MET A 239 1.41 22.17 -6.03
C MET A 239 2.64 21.29 -6.22
N TRP A 240 3.20 21.30 -7.41
CA TRP A 240 4.44 20.61 -7.71
C TRP A 240 5.60 21.55 -7.47
N MET A 241 6.43 21.25 -6.49
CA MET A 241 7.59 22.05 -6.13
C MET A 241 8.85 21.21 -6.21
N GLN A 242 9.93 21.84 -6.66
CA GLN A 242 11.26 21.28 -6.53
C GLN A 242 11.71 21.42 -5.07
N GLN A 243 11.68 20.35 -4.31
CA GLN A 243 12.18 20.36 -2.95
C GLN A 243 13.69 20.15 -2.92
N GLY A 244 14.41 21.25 -2.63
CA GLY A 244 15.78 21.27 -2.13
C GLY A 244 16.78 20.31 -2.80
N ASN A 245 17.92 20.10 -2.15
CA ASN A 245 19.00 19.24 -2.63
C ASN A 245 18.77 17.72 -2.42
N SER A 246 17.55 17.24 -2.30
CA SER A 246 17.29 15.80 -2.30
C SER A 246 17.44 15.27 -3.73
N PHE A 247 18.65 14.88 -4.06
CA PHE A 247 18.94 14.16 -5.28
C PHE A 247 18.16 12.84 -5.27
N VAL A 248 17.01 12.80 -5.90
CA VAL A 248 16.39 11.53 -6.24
C VAL A 248 17.11 11.02 -7.48
N MET A 249 17.78 9.92 -7.30
CA MET A 249 18.39 9.25 -8.43
C MET A 249 17.29 8.81 -9.37
N LYS A 250 17.17 9.58 -10.38
CA LYS A 250 16.68 9.32 -11.71
C LYS A 250 15.43 8.51 -11.88
N THR A 251 14.53 9.17 -12.53
CA THR A 251 13.56 8.48 -13.37
C THR A 251 14.33 7.57 -14.34
N GLN A 252 13.84 6.37 -14.55
CA GLN A 252 14.31 5.40 -15.55
C GLN A 252 14.60 6.06 -16.88
N LYS A 253 13.67 6.88 -17.37
CA LYS A 253 13.74 7.55 -18.66
C LYS A 253 15.03 8.36 -18.84
N GLY A 254 15.47 9.06 -17.80
CA GLY A 254 16.70 9.83 -17.83
C GLY A 254 17.96 8.96 -17.79
N ALA A 255 17.96 7.91 -16.95
CA ALA A 255 19.08 6.97 -16.89
C ALA A 255 19.24 6.20 -18.21
N ASP A 256 18.13 5.75 -18.80
CA ASP A 256 18.15 5.03 -20.08
C ASP A 256 18.57 5.93 -21.24
N GLN A 257 18.10 7.18 -21.27
CA GLN A 257 18.50 8.15 -22.27
C GLN A 257 20.01 8.41 -22.18
N TYR A 258 20.50 8.69 -20.98
CA TYR A 258 21.93 8.92 -20.78
C TYR A 258 22.77 7.69 -21.11
N ALA A 259 22.33 6.50 -20.72
CA ALA A 259 23.01 5.26 -21.05
C ALA A 259 23.08 5.03 -22.57
N ARG A 260 22.02 5.38 -23.31
CA ARG A 260 22.01 5.33 -24.78
C ARG A 260 22.96 6.34 -25.40
N GLU A 261 22.91 7.59 -24.95
CA GLU A 261 23.79 8.65 -25.42
C GLU A 261 25.27 8.32 -25.19
N VAL A 262 25.59 7.75 -24.03
CA VAL A 262 26.97 7.36 -23.69
C VAL A 262 27.39 6.10 -24.47
N LYS A 263 26.50 5.14 -24.74
CA LYS A 263 26.79 3.95 -25.53
C LYS A 263 26.92 4.22 -27.03
N GLU A 264 26.27 5.25 -27.53
CA GLU A 264 26.47 5.71 -28.93
C GLU A 264 27.83 6.34 -29.13
N THR A 265 28.53 6.73 -28.06
CA THR A 265 29.88 7.25 -28.11
C THR A 265 30.85 6.08 -27.97
N PRO A 266 31.64 5.71 -29.01
CA PRO A 266 32.57 4.57 -28.95
C PRO A 266 33.52 4.68 -27.76
N GLY A 267 33.55 3.65 -26.91
CA GLY A 267 34.42 3.58 -25.73
C GLY A 267 33.95 4.30 -24.47
N ALA A 268 32.75 4.88 -24.48
CA ALA A 268 32.20 5.47 -23.26
C ALA A 268 31.76 4.38 -22.26
N PRO A 269 32.11 4.51 -20.97
CA PRO A 269 31.70 3.54 -19.95
C PRO A 269 30.21 3.66 -19.61
N ASP A 270 29.62 2.52 -19.22
CA ASP A 270 28.28 2.50 -18.63
C ASP A 270 28.24 3.40 -17.38
N ARG A 271 27.21 4.22 -17.24
CA ARG A 271 27.10 5.15 -16.12
C ARG A 271 25.66 5.53 -15.84
N TYR A 272 25.30 5.61 -14.57
CA TYR A 272 24.08 6.28 -14.14
C TYR A 272 24.33 7.78 -13.98
N HIS A 273 23.40 8.59 -14.44
CA HIS A 273 23.50 10.04 -14.38
C HIS A 273 22.46 10.63 -13.39
N ASN A 274 22.74 11.62 -12.61
CA ASN A 274 21.79 12.30 -11.73
C ASN A 274 21.03 13.39 -12.50
N MET A 275 19.70 13.29 -12.61
CA MET A 275 18.86 14.23 -13.37
C MET A 275 18.43 15.47 -12.55
N GLY A 276 18.86 15.54 -11.31
CA GLY A 276 18.46 16.63 -10.42
C GLY A 276 17.36 16.22 -9.42
N PRO A 277 16.80 17.19 -8.73
CA PRO A 277 15.75 16.95 -7.73
C PRO A 277 14.46 16.45 -8.39
N LYS A 278 13.76 15.54 -7.71
CA LYS A 278 12.43 15.07 -8.12
C LYS A 278 11.40 16.13 -7.77
N GLU A 279 10.48 16.40 -8.68
CA GLU A 279 9.29 17.15 -8.35
C GLU A 279 8.42 16.35 -7.37
N THR A 280 8.12 16.94 -6.24
CA THR A 280 7.24 16.35 -5.23
C THR A 280 5.98 17.20 -5.07
N PRO A 281 4.80 16.58 -4.93
CA PRO A 281 3.60 17.35 -4.65
C PRO A 281 3.67 17.92 -3.24
N VAL A 282 3.54 19.24 -3.13
CA VAL A 282 3.36 19.94 -1.86
C VAL A 282 1.90 20.30 -1.71
N THR A 283 1.33 19.99 -0.57
CA THR A 283 -0.09 20.25 -0.33
C THR A 283 -0.31 21.67 0.20
N VAL A 284 -1.32 22.34 -0.32
CA VAL A 284 -1.77 23.64 0.20
C VAL A 284 -2.29 23.43 1.63
N PRO A 285 -1.71 24.09 2.65
CA PRO A 285 -2.06 23.81 4.05
C PRO A 285 -3.55 23.95 4.36
N GLY A 286 -4.23 24.92 3.75
CA GLY A 286 -5.66 25.17 3.90
C GLY A 286 -6.54 24.03 3.42
N LEU A 287 -6.07 23.20 2.50
CA LEU A 287 -6.81 22.08 1.92
C LEU A 287 -6.41 20.72 2.49
N ASN A 288 -5.64 20.68 3.56
CA ASN A 288 -5.36 19.46 4.28
C ASN A 288 -6.43 19.13 5.30
N MET A 289 -6.68 17.84 5.51
CA MET A 289 -7.57 17.37 6.57
C MET A 289 -7.14 16.02 7.14
N LEU A 290 -7.71 15.67 8.28
CA LEU A 290 -7.58 14.34 8.85
C LEU A 290 -8.51 13.37 8.10
N PHE A 291 -7.97 12.20 7.72
CA PHE A 291 -8.70 11.13 7.06
C PHE A 291 -9.40 11.56 5.75
N PRO A 292 -8.66 12.15 4.81
CA PRO A 292 -9.25 12.62 3.55
C PRO A 292 -9.65 11.44 2.66
N ARG A 293 -10.88 11.51 2.11
CA ARG A 293 -11.43 10.50 1.21
C ARG A 293 -11.70 11.06 -0.18
N MET A 294 -11.96 12.35 -0.26
CA MET A 294 -12.24 13.09 -1.48
C MET A 294 -11.02 13.96 -1.79
N TYR A 295 -10.04 13.43 -2.50
CA TYR A 295 -8.74 14.09 -2.71
C TYR A 295 -8.37 14.31 -4.18
N GLU A 296 -9.09 13.69 -5.11
CA GLU A 296 -8.82 13.77 -6.55
C GLU A 296 -9.70 14.87 -7.20
N ALA A 297 -9.09 15.98 -7.58
CA ALA A 297 -9.82 17.14 -8.11
C ALA A 297 -10.61 16.83 -9.38
N ALA A 298 -10.06 15.99 -10.26
CA ALA A 298 -10.73 15.59 -11.49
C ALA A 298 -12.06 14.82 -11.26
N LYS A 299 -12.30 14.34 -10.03
CA LYS A 299 -13.46 13.56 -9.64
C LYS A 299 -14.51 14.35 -8.83
N ALA A 300 -14.42 15.66 -8.80
CA ALA A 300 -15.29 16.52 -7.98
C ALA A 300 -16.79 16.28 -8.25
N SER A 301 -17.20 16.15 -9.51
CA SER A 301 -18.59 15.88 -9.89
C SER A 301 -19.07 14.52 -9.38
N ASP A 302 -18.23 13.49 -9.51
CA ASP A 302 -18.57 12.14 -9.06
C ASP A 302 -18.69 12.10 -7.52
N TYR A 303 -17.76 12.74 -6.81
CA TYR A 303 -17.85 12.87 -5.35
C TYR A 303 -19.15 13.55 -4.92
N ASN A 304 -19.50 14.65 -5.61
CA ASN A 304 -20.71 15.40 -5.31
C ASN A 304 -21.96 14.53 -5.48
N ASN A 305 -22.04 13.71 -6.51
CA ASN A 305 -23.13 12.75 -6.71
C ASN A 305 -23.22 11.72 -5.55
N TRP A 306 -22.09 11.20 -5.09
CA TRP A 306 -22.07 10.20 -4.00
C TRP A 306 -22.39 10.77 -2.62
N VAL A 307 -22.13 12.05 -2.37
CA VAL A 307 -22.53 12.71 -1.11
C VAL A 307 -23.95 13.24 -1.16
N GLY A 308 -24.60 13.18 -2.33
CA GLY A 308 -26.02 13.59 -2.50
C GLY A 308 -26.21 15.10 -2.54
N ALA A 309 -25.21 15.83 -3.01
CA ALA A 309 -25.35 17.23 -3.38
C ALA A 309 -25.85 17.33 -4.84
N SER A 310 -26.36 18.48 -5.22
CA SER A 310 -26.74 18.81 -6.60
C SER A 310 -25.96 20.01 -7.08
N ALA A 311 -25.97 20.27 -8.40
CA ALA A 311 -25.35 21.46 -8.96
C ALA A 311 -25.90 22.76 -8.33
N ASP A 312 -27.19 22.76 -7.94
CA ASP A 312 -27.85 23.89 -7.29
C ASP A 312 -27.49 23.99 -5.79
N LYS A 313 -26.97 22.93 -5.21
CA LYS A 313 -26.55 22.84 -3.82
C LYS A 313 -25.18 22.21 -3.77
N PRO A 314 -24.13 22.99 -4.01
CA PRO A 314 -22.76 22.49 -3.89
C PRO A 314 -22.54 21.95 -2.47
N MET A 315 -21.58 21.04 -2.33
CA MET A 315 -21.22 20.50 -1.02
C MET A 315 -21.03 21.62 -0.01
N ASN A 316 -21.58 21.44 1.18
CA ASN A 316 -21.42 22.41 2.26
C ASN A 316 -19.96 22.36 2.74
N THR A 317 -19.18 23.33 2.36
CA THR A 317 -17.73 23.34 2.51
C THR A 317 -17.27 24.62 3.21
N ASN A 318 -16.12 24.59 3.84
CA ASN A 318 -15.52 25.78 4.43
C ASN A 318 -14.76 26.55 3.35
N GLU A 319 -14.90 27.86 3.33
CA GLU A 319 -14.07 28.71 2.47
C GLU A 319 -12.60 28.64 2.90
N VAL A 320 -11.73 28.44 1.92
CA VAL A 320 -10.28 28.39 2.15
C VAL A 320 -9.61 29.22 1.05
N GLU A 321 -8.78 30.14 1.46
CA GLU A 321 -7.91 30.88 0.56
C GLU A 321 -6.77 29.94 0.09
N VAL A 322 -6.62 29.81 -1.22
CA VAL A 322 -5.61 28.95 -1.83
C VAL A 322 -4.74 29.78 -2.74
N ILE A 323 -3.44 29.87 -2.42
CA ILE A 323 -2.43 30.46 -3.29
C ILE A 323 -2.01 29.39 -4.30
N ILE A 324 -2.18 29.62 -5.59
CA ILE A 324 -2.11 28.57 -6.62
C ILE A 324 -0.87 28.66 -7.51
N ALA A 325 -0.08 29.71 -7.53
CA ALA A 325 1.03 29.81 -8.48
C ALA A 325 2.33 30.36 -7.87
N GLU A 326 3.43 29.69 -8.22
CA GLU A 326 4.79 30.23 -8.22
C GLU A 326 5.22 30.43 -9.68
N ASP A 327 6.07 31.43 -9.95
CA ASP A 327 6.67 31.65 -11.24
C ASP A 327 7.76 30.61 -11.58
N GLU A 328 8.36 30.70 -12.78
CA GLU A 328 9.46 29.80 -13.19
C GLU A 328 10.68 29.83 -12.26
N PHE A 329 10.77 30.80 -11.36
CA PHE A 329 11.88 30.99 -10.43
C PHE A 329 11.53 30.58 -8.99
N GLY A 330 10.26 30.17 -8.74
CA GLY A 330 9.78 29.76 -7.42
C GLY A 330 9.34 30.93 -6.54
N ASP A 331 9.20 32.12 -7.11
CA ASP A 331 8.64 33.27 -6.42
C ASP A 331 7.10 33.25 -6.51
N PRO A 332 6.39 33.58 -5.41
CA PRO A 332 4.93 33.61 -5.42
C PRO A 332 4.44 34.66 -6.43
N MET A 333 3.68 34.22 -7.43
CA MET A 333 3.01 35.14 -8.34
C MET A 333 1.98 35.94 -7.54
N GLU A 334 2.11 37.25 -7.55
CA GLU A 334 1.15 38.15 -6.93
C GLU A 334 -0.24 37.91 -7.54
N ASP A 335 -1.25 37.70 -6.68
CA ASP A 335 -2.69 37.74 -6.94
C ASP A 335 -3.41 36.49 -7.48
N TYR A 336 -2.94 35.27 -7.23
CA TYR A 336 -3.81 34.10 -7.42
C TYR A 336 -4.27 33.48 -6.11
N SER A 337 -4.88 34.28 -5.22
CA SER A 337 -5.68 33.72 -4.14
C SER A 337 -7.06 33.30 -4.69
N ARG A 338 -7.37 32.02 -4.65
CA ARG A 338 -8.72 31.51 -4.94
C ARG A 338 -9.42 31.14 -3.65
N TYR A 339 -10.65 31.62 -3.50
CA TYR A 339 -11.53 31.12 -2.48
C TYR A 339 -12.21 29.86 -3.00
N VAL A 340 -11.87 28.74 -2.42
CA VAL A 340 -12.47 27.44 -2.76
C VAL A 340 -13.17 26.85 -1.55
N ASN A 341 -14.26 26.20 -1.79
CA ASN A 341 -14.96 25.45 -0.76
C ASN A 341 -14.24 24.14 -0.49
N LYS A 342 -13.85 23.92 0.77
CA LYS A 342 -13.18 22.70 1.20
C LYS A 342 -14.20 21.65 1.61
N ALA A 343 -14.04 20.40 1.14
CA ALA A 343 -14.86 19.29 1.60
C ALA A 343 -14.80 19.14 3.12
N THR A 344 -15.95 18.99 3.76
CA THR A 344 -16.06 18.81 5.21
C THR A 344 -15.72 17.38 5.63
N PHE A 345 -15.37 17.19 6.90
CA PHE A 345 -15.16 15.85 7.44
C PHE A 345 -16.43 14.97 7.35
N GLY A 346 -17.61 15.57 7.52
CA GLY A 346 -18.89 14.86 7.38
C GLY A 346 -19.14 14.36 5.96
N GLU A 347 -18.81 15.15 4.94
CA GLU A 347 -18.91 14.75 3.53
C GLU A 347 -17.89 13.64 3.18
N ASN A 348 -16.66 13.75 3.68
CA ASN A 348 -15.68 12.67 3.53
C ASN A 348 -16.15 11.37 4.16
N LEU A 349 -16.76 11.43 5.36
CA LEU A 349 -17.32 10.25 6.01
C LEU A 349 -18.53 9.69 5.24
N LYS A 350 -19.39 10.55 4.71
CA LYS A 350 -20.54 10.15 3.88
C LYS A 350 -20.07 9.46 2.61
N TYR A 351 -19.02 9.98 1.96
CA TYR A 351 -18.41 9.35 0.80
C TYR A 351 -17.80 7.97 1.14
N LEU A 352 -17.09 7.85 2.27
CA LEU A 352 -16.58 6.56 2.75
C LEU A 352 -17.71 5.55 2.91
N LEU A 353 -18.82 5.93 3.54
CA LEU A 353 -19.91 5.01 3.82
C LEU A 353 -20.70 4.65 2.56
N ASN A 354 -21.04 5.62 1.73
CA ASN A 354 -21.90 5.40 0.56
C ASN A 354 -21.13 4.75 -0.59
N TYR A 355 -19.95 5.29 -0.94
CA TYR A 355 -19.19 4.78 -2.07
C TYR A 355 -18.24 3.66 -1.67
N GLN A 356 -17.26 3.95 -0.80
CA GLN A 356 -16.17 3.01 -0.56
C GLN A 356 -16.63 1.74 0.18
N LEU A 357 -17.47 1.88 1.21
CA LEU A 357 -17.95 0.72 1.97
C LEU A 357 -19.21 0.11 1.33
N ASN A 358 -20.23 0.90 1.01
CA ASN A 358 -21.49 0.33 0.52
C ASN A 358 -21.36 -0.12 -0.94
N HIS A 359 -21.02 0.79 -1.86
CA HIS A 359 -20.99 0.50 -3.30
C HIS A 359 -19.82 -0.42 -3.68
N MET A 360 -18.59 -0.12 -3.23
CA MET A 360 -17.40 -0.86 -3.64
C MET A 360 -17.23 -2.18 -2.87
N TYR A 361 -17.51 -2.21 -1.56
CA TYR A 361 -17.25 -3.40 -0.75
C TYR A 361 -18.49 -4.23 -0.49
N TRP A 362 -19.53 -3.67 0.18
CA TRP A 362 -20.70 -4.47 0.58
C TRP A 362 -21.52 -4.96 -0.60
N ARG A 363 -21.66 -4.17 -1.67
CA ARG A 363 -22.33 -4.61 -2.90
C ARG A 363 -21.64 -5.84 -3.47
N TYR A 364 -20.32 -5.81 -3.65
CA TYR A 364 -19.53 -6.94 -4.16
C TYR A 364 -19.55 -8.14 -3.22
N PHE A 365 -19.42 -7.91 -1.91
CA PHE A 365 -19.54 -8.97 -0.91
C PHE A 365 -20.90 -9.66 -0.98
N LEU A 366 -21.98 -8.89 -1.02
CA LEU A 366 -23.35 -9.43 -1.04
C LEU A 366 -23.72 -10.12 -2.37
N TRP A 367 -23.03 -9.83 -3.47
CA TRP A 367 -23.18 -10.65 -4.70
C TRP A 367 -22.89 -12.13 -4.45
N ASN A 368 -21.99 -12.45 -3.54
CA ASN A 368 -21.57 -13.80 -3.24
C ASN A 368 -22.42 -14.46 -2.13
N PHE A 369 -23.11 -13.65 -1.32
CA PHE A 369 -23.81 -14.15 -0.13
C PHE A 369 -25.32 -13.92 -0.13
N ALA A 370 -25.81 -13.00 -0.94
CA ALA A 370 -27.25 -12.71 -1.09
C ALA A 370 -27.73 -12.99 -2.52
N GLY A 371 -27.09 -12.40 -3.52
CA GLY A 371 -27.37 -12.54 -4.93
C GLY A 371 -27.00 -11.29 -5.71
N ARG A 372 -27.00 -11.43 -7.04
CA ARG A 372 -26.57 -10.39 -7.99
C ARG A 372 -27.67 -10.13 -9.01
N GLN A 373 -27.99 -8.85 -9.24
CA GLN A 373 -29.03 -8.41 -10.18
C GLN A 373 -28.65 -8.72 -11.64
N ASN A 374 -27.48 -8.29 -12.07
CA ASN A 374 -26.91 -8.50 -13.40
C ASN A 374 -25.39 -8.24 -13.41
N ASP A 375 -24.73 -8.48 -14.54
CA ASP A 375 -23.29 -8.26 -14.74
C ASP A 375 -22.94 -6.88 -15.30
N ILE A 376 -23.92 -6.01 -15.44
CA ILE A 376 -23.69 -4.66 -15.96
C ILE A 376 -23.06 -3.80 -14.88
N GLN A 377 -22.00 -3.08 -15.25
CA GLN A 377 -21.35 -2.16 -14.35
C GLN A 377 -22.28 -1.00 -14.02
N GLY A 378 -22.47 -0.72 -12.72
CA GLY A 378 -23.29 0.38 -12.23
C GLY A 378 -22.49 1.36 -11.37
N ASN A 379 -22.94 2.62 -11.38
CA ASN A 379 -22.40 3.71 -10.56
C ASN A 379 -23.41 4.14 -9.47
N GLY A 380 -24.28 3.23 -9.04
CA GLY A 380 -25.31 3.48 -8.01
C GLY A 380 -26.72 3.48 -8.56
N GLU A 381 -26.92 3.30 -9.88
CA GLU A 381 -28.24 3.20 -10.49
C GLU A 381 -28.99 1.96 -10.00
N PRO A 382 -30.33 2.03 -9.83
CA PRO A 382 -31.12 0.90 -9.33
C PRO A 382 -31.21 -0.31 -10.28
N THR A 383 -30.78 -0.16 -11.53
CA THR A 383 -30.91 -1.18 -12.59
C THR A 383 -29.61 -1.89 -12.96
N HIS A 384 -28.45 -1.43 -12.45
CA HIS A 384 -27.15 -1.93 -12.89
C HIS A 384 -26.32 -2.50 -11.73
N GLY A 385 -26.02 -3.80 -11.83
CA GLY A 385 -25.05 -4.49 -10.99
C GLY A 385 -25.26 -4.40 -9.49
N ASN A 386 -26.51 -4.31 -9.03
CA ASN A 386 -26.82 -4.28 -7.62
C ASN A 386 -26.74 -5.67 -7.02
N TRP A 387 -26.56 -5.76 -5.69
CA TRP A 387 -26.88 -6.99 -4.98
C TRP A 387 -28.40 -7.11 -4.82
N ILE A 388 -28.91 -8.33 -4.84
CA ILE A 388 -30.32 -8.63 -4.58
C ILE A 388 -30.43 -9.77 -3.58
N SER A 389 -31.51 -9.78 -2.83
CA SER A 389 -31.80 -10.86 -1.89
C SER A 389 -32.66 -11.97 -2.50
N GLY A 390 -33.38 -11.67 -3.57
CA GLY A 390 -34.45 -12.51 -4.13
C GLY A 390 -35.76 -12.45 -3.34
N ILE A 391 -35.80 -11.62 -2.30
CA ILE A 391 -37.01 -11.36 -1.49
C ILE A 391 -37.62 -10.04 -1.98
N PRO A 392 -38.75 -10.06 -2.72
CA PRO A 392 -39.29 -8.86 -3.36
C PRO A 392 -39.50 -7.69 -2.42
N ALA A 393 -39.94 -7.94 -1.18
CA ALA A 393 -40.16 -6.90 -0.20
C ALA A 393 -38.87 -6.12 0.18
N LEU A 394 -37.71 -6.80 0.21
CA LEU A 394 -36.42 -6.18 0.50
C LEU A 394 -35.83 -5.49 -0.73
N ASP A 395 -35.89 -6.16 -1.88
CA ASP A 395 -35.30 -5.66 -3.10
C ASP A 395 -36.06 -4.47 -3.65
N ASN A 396 -37.39 -4.52 -3.67
CA ASN A 396 -38.25 -3.43 -4.14
C ASN A 396 -38.18 -2.19 -3.23
N ALA A 397 -38.07 -2.37 -1.92
CA ALA A 397 -37.88 -1.25 -0.99
C ALA A 397 -36.57 -0.49 -1.24
N ARG A 398 -35.54 -1.14 -1.78
CA ARG A 398 -34.21 -0.58 -1.98
C ARG A 398 -33.96 -0.11 -3.42
N LEU A 399 -34.43 -0.85 -4.41
CA LEU A 399 -34.13 -0.64 -5.83
C LEU A 399 -35.34 -0.21 -6.67
N GLY A 400 -36.53 -0.13 -6.06
CA GLY A 400 -37.80 -0.03 -6.79
C GLY A 400 -38.29 -1.40 -7.26
N ASP A 401 -39.47 -1.42 -7.88
CA ASP A 401 -40.13 -2.67 -8.29
C ASP A 401 -39.30 -3.42 -9.35
N GLN A 402 -38.68 -4.49 -8.94
CA GLN A 402 -37.81 -5.31 -9.78
C GLN A 402 -38.56 -6.11 -10.85
N SER A 403 -39.89 -6.21 -10.74
CA SER A 403 -40.73 -6.83 -11.79
C SER A 403 -40.86 -5.98 -13.05
N LEU A 404 -40.56 -4.68 -12.95
CA LEU A 404 -40.57 -3.73 -14.07
C LEU A 404 -39.24 -3.71 -14.82
N LEU A 405 -38.21 -4.42 -14.33
CA LEU A 405 -36.93 -4.49 -15.00
C LEU A 405 -37.04 -5.35 -16.27
N PRO A 406 -36.52 -4.90 -17.42
CA PRO A 406 -36.42 -5.74 -18.61
C PRO A 406 -35.73 -7.08 -18.32
N ASP A 407 -36.19 -8.15 -18.95
CA ASP A 407 -35.67 -9.50 -18.67
C ASP A 407 -34.17 -9.64 -18.89
N GLU A 408 -33.61 -8.92 -19.88
CA GLU A 408 -32.19 -8.88 -20.19
C GLU A 408 -31.35 -8.19 -19.10
N LEU A 409 -31.96 -7.32 -18.31
CA LEU A 409 -31.34 -6.65 -17.15
C LEU A 409 -31.64 -7.36 -15.82
N GLY A 410 -32.54 -8.35 -15.85
CA GLY A 410 -33.00 -9.13 -14.71
C GLY A 410 -32.73 -10.63 -14.89
N LYS A 411 -33.78 -11.41 -14.87
CA LYS A 411 -33.74 -12.89 -14.81
C LYS A 411 -33.01 -13.58 -15.97
N ASP A 412 -33.00 -12.98 -17.17
CA ASP A 412 -32.35 -13.56 -18.35
C ASP A 412 -30.90 -13.10 -18.50
N ASN A 413 -30.39 -12.22 -17.59
CA ASN A 413 -29.00 -11.79 -17.59
C ASN A 413 -28.08 -12.93 -17.12
N PRO A 414 -26.97 -13.25 -17.82
CA PRO A 414 -26.04 -14.31 -17.43
C PRO A 414 -25.42 -14.13 -16.04
N GLY A 415 -25.32 -12.89 -15.56
CA GLY A 415 -24.80 -12.58 -14.23
C GLY A 415 -25.85 -12.61 -13.12
N HIS A 416 -27.13 -12.86 -13.46
CA HIS A 416 -28.20 -12.91 -12.47
C HIS A 416 -28.11 -14.17 -11.61
N ASN A 417 -28.13 -13.99 -10.29
CA ASN A 417 -28.25 -15.10 -9.35
C ASN A 417 -28.94 -14.67 -8.06
N VAL A 418 -29.56 -15.63 -7.38
CA VAL A 418 -30.32 -15.38 -6.15
C VAL A 418 -30.03 -16.49 -5.14
N PHE A 419 -29.58 -16.12 -3.96
CA PHE A 419 -29.27 -17.06 -2.87
C PHE A 419 -30.18 -16.90 -1.65
N PHE A 420 -31.19 -16.03 -1.71
CA PHE A 420 -32.14 -15.75 -0.62
C PHE A 420 -31.46 -15.45 0.72
N MET A 421 -30.28 -14.83 0.68
CA MET A 421 -29.43 -14.53 1.84
C MET A 421 -29.04 -15.77 2.68
N ILE A 422 -29.29 -17.00 2.22
CA ILE A 422 -29.00 -18.21 3.00
C ILE A 422 -27.51 -18.34 3.35
N PRO A 423 -26.54 -18.16 2.41
CA PRO A 423 -25.13 -18.21 2.76
C PRO A 423 -24.72 -17.14 3.80
N LEU A 424 -25.27 -15.93 3.69
CA LEU A 424 -25.03 -14.86 4.64
C LEU A 424 -25.52 -15.22 6.05
N MET A 425 -26.77 -15.72 6.14
CA MET A 425 -27.35 -16.11 7.42
C MET A 425 -26.61 -17.27 8.08
N MET A 426 -26.19 -18.26 7.29
CA MET A 426 -25.37 -19.38 7.78
C MET A 426 -24.01 -18.90 8.30
N GLY A 427 -23.34 -18.00 7.56
CA GLY A 427 -22.08 -17.41 7.99
C GLY A 427 -22.20 -16.61 9.28
N LEU A 428 -23.22 -15.75 9.39
CA LEU A 428 -23.51 -14.99 10.60
C LEU A 428 -23.84 -15.90 11.78
N PHE A 429 -24.69 -16.91 11.56
CA PHE A 429 -25.01 -17.90 12.59
C PHE A 429 -23.74 -18.61 13.09
N GLY A 430 -22.86 -19.06 12.20
CA GLY A 430 -21.59 -19.69 12.56
C GLY A 430 -20.71 -18.76 13.39
N LEU A 431 -20.62 -17.49 13.01
CA LEU A 431 -19.85 -16.47 13.71
C LEU A 431 -20.38 -16.22 15.14
N PHE A 432 -21.69 -16.03 15.28
CA PHE A 432 -22.34 -15.84 16.58
C PHE A 432 -22.24 -17.11 17.45
N TRP A 433 -22.40 -18.29 16.85
CA TRP A 433 -22.19 -19.56 17.54
C TRP A 433 -20.77 -19.65 18.11
N GLN A 434 -19.75 -19.33 17.34
CA GLN A 434 -18.37 -19.28 17.82
C GLN A 434 -18.21 -18.31 18.99
N ALA A 435 -18.78 -17.10 18.89
CA ALA A 435 -18.71 -16.13 19.96
C ALA A 435 -19.37 -16.61 21.27
N ALA A 436 -20.42 -17.43 21.16
CA ALA A 436 -21.16 -17.99 22.31
C ALA A 436 -20.57 -19.31 22.86
N ALA A 437 -19.66 -19.97 22.12
CA ALA A 437 -19.13 -21.28 22.47
C ALA A 437 -18.02 -21.28 23.56
N GLY A 438 -18.04 -20.29 24.44
CA GLY A 438 -17.09 -20.14 25.56
C GLY A 438 -15.72 -19.63 25.10
N LYS A 439 -14.70 -19.77 25.98
CA LYS A 439 -13.39 -19.13 25.78
C LYS A 439 -12.73 -19.49 24.45
N ARG A 440 -12.71 -20.76 24.06
CA ARG A 440 -12.11 -21.19 22.78
C ARG A 440 -12.89 -20.67 21.57
N GLY A 441 -14.20 -20.61 21.66
CA GLY A 441 -15.04 -20.04 20.61
C GLY A 441 -14.77 -18.56 20.41
N ILE A 442 -14.66 -17.77 21.47
CA ILE A 442 -14.32 -16.34 21.42
C ILE A 442 -12.90 -16.14 20.82
N GLU A 443 -11.93 -16.98 21.15
CA GLU A 443 -10.58 -16.91 20.56
C GLU A 443 -10.62 -17.13 19.03
N GLN A 444 -11.40 -18.13 18.57
CA GLN A 444 -11.60 -18.40 17.14
C GLN A 444 -12.38 -17.28 16.45
N PHE A 445 -13.41 -16.74 17.10
CA PHE A 445 -14.18 -15.61 16.59
C PHE A 445 -13.26 -14.41 16.26
N TRP A 446 -12.36 -14.03 17.17
CA TRP A 446 -11.45 -12.91 16.94
C TRP A 446 -10.46 -13.17 15.80
N VAL A 447 -9.98 -14.40 15.65
CA VAL A 447 -9.11 -14.78 14.52
C VAL A 447 -9.85 -14.63 13.20
N VAL A 448 -11.07 -15.15 13.10
CA VAL A 448 -11.89 -15.06 11.88
C VAL A 448 -12.28 -13.61 11.60
N PHE A 449 -12.68 -12.85 12.63
CA PHE A 449 -13.03 -11.45 12.51
C PHE A 449 -11.87 -10.60 11.96
N PHE A 450 -10.67 -10.75 12.54
CA PHE A 450 -9.52 -9.99 12.06
C PHE A 450 -9.05 -10.44 10.69
N LEU A 451 -9.17 -11.71 10.36
CA LEU A 451 -8.91 -12.17 8.99
C LEU A 451 -9.87 -11.50 8.00
N PHE A 452 -11.17 -11.55 8.26
CA PHE A 452 -12.19 -10.91 7.43
C PHE A 452 -12.00 -9.40 7.33
N PHE A 453 -11.79 -8.72 8.46
CA PHE A 453 -11.58 -7.27 8.51
C PHE A 453 -10.35 -6.85 7.70
N MET A 454 -9.22 -7.50 7.92
CA MET A 454 -7.95 -7.14 7.29
C MET A 454 -7.91 -7.45 5.80
N THR A 455 -8.50 -8.57 5.37
CA THR A 455 -8.53 -8.95 3.94
C THR A 455 -9.69 -8.33 3.17
N GLY A 456 -10.58 -7.61 3.81
CA GLY A 456 -11.74 -6.94 3.25
C GLY A 456 -11.73 -5.42 3.52
N ILE A 457 -12.33 -5.03 4.63
CA ILE A 457 -12.56 -3.62 4.96
C ILE A 457 -11.26 -2.80 5.05
N ALA A 458 -10.21 -3.36 5.66
CA ALA A 458 -8.92 -2.68 5.77
C ALA A 458 -8.29 -2.38 4.40
N ILE A 459 -8.49 -3.24 3.41
CA ILE A 459 -8.05 -3.00 2.03
C ILE A 459 -8.76 -1.79 1.43
N VAL A 460 -10.08 -1.69 1.61
CA VAL A 460 -10.88 -0.56 1.12
C VAL A 460 -10.39 0.75 1.74
N LEU A 461 -10.15 0.75 3.05
CA LEU A 461 -9.62 1.91 3.78
C LEU A 461 -8.23 2.31 3.27
N TYR A 462 -7.36 1.32 3.05
CA TYR A 462 -5.99 1.53 2.56
C TYR A 462 -5.95 2.02 1.12
N LEU A 463 -6.74 1.45 0.23
CA LEU A 463 -6.74 1.82 -1.17
C LEU A 463 -7.30 3.22 -1.42
N ASN A 464 -8.13 3.73 -0.52
CA ASN A 464 -8.77 5.05 -0.64
C ASN A 464 -9.27 5.33 -2.08
N GLN A 465 -10.10 4.40 -2.58
CA GLN A 465 -10.53 4.38 -3.98
C GLN A 465 -11.36 5.62 -4.32
N THR A 466 -11.04 6.22 -5.46
CA THR A 466 -11.84 7.29 -6.09
C THR A 466 -13.00 6.71 -6.90
N PRO A 467 -14.04 7.47 -7.22
CA PRO A 467 -15.16 7.05 -8.04
C PRO A 467 -14.79 6.74 -9.48
#